data_d10221a620372be750e10717f07a31ec
#
_entry.id   d10221a620372be750e10717f07a31ec
#
_cell.length_a   1.000
_cell.length_b   1.000
_cell.length_c   1.000
_cell.angle_alpha   90.00
_cell.angle_beta   90.00
_cell.angle_gamma   90.00
#
_symmetry.space_group_name_H-M   'P 1'
#
loop_
_entity.id
_entity.type
_entity.pdbx_description
1 polymer ?
#
loop_
_entity_poly.entity_id
_entity_poly.type
_entity_poly.pdbx_seq_one_letter_code
_entity_poly.pdbx_strand_id
1 'polypeptide(L)'
;MKPQTKREYLRDLVLEKNHWSHALTDEGKALGFLGWHKRGYLPHCDFPGFVQFVTFRLADSMPISRRTEWEHLLKIEDDHEKRTKLEEYLDRGVGECHLRDPRIAKLAEAALLFQHNKSYELLAWCVLPNHLHVLVHVWQMPLWKMVAMWKKFVSAKALARLRAERRSPDRQVRVGDNTKPNRSSALQSFWQREYWDTFMRDEAQEKTAVRYIENNPVKATLCGSKEQWAFSSARFRDKFERLLIPYGTLVSSRLVEF
;
A
#
# COMPACT_ATOMS: atom_id res chain seq x y z
N MET A 1 4.76 31.70 -18.86
CA MET A 1 4.11 30.43 -18.48
C MET A 1 5.19 29.47 -18.03
N LYS A 2 5.09 28.87 -16.84
CA LYS A 2 5.98 27.78 -16.46
C LYS A 2 5.69 26.58 -17.36
N PRO A 3 6.70 25.84 -17.83
CA PRO A 3 6.45 24.64 -18.60
C PRO A 3 5.65 23.64 -17.73
N GLN A 4 4.54 23.17 -18.27
CA GLN A 4 3.69 22.18 -17.64
C GLN A 4 4.46 20.87 -17.49
N THR A 5 4.44 20.29 -16.32
CA THR A 5 5.06 18.99 -16.10
C THR A 5 4.28 17.91 -16.87
N LYS A 6 4.93 16.79 -17.23
CA LYS A 6 4.26 15.65 -17.86
C LYS A 6 3.05 15.17 -17.04
N ARG A 7 3.13 15.30 -15.72
CA ARG A 7 2.05 14.96 -14.78
C ARG A 7 0.86 15.93 -14.92
N GLU A 8 1.13 17.24 -14.94
CA GLU A 8 0.09 18.26 -15.14
C GLU A 8 -0.59 18.07 -16.51
N TYR A 9 0.19 17.85 -17.55
CA TYR A 9 -0.34 17.59 -18.89
C TYR A 9 -1.24 16.34 -18.95
N LEU A 10 -0.81 15.22 -18.39
CA LEU A 10 -1.59 13.97 -18.35
C LEU A 10 -2.85 14.14 -17.49
N ARG A 11 -2.75 14.88 -16.38
CA ARG A 11 -3.87 15.20 -15.52
C ARG A 11 -4.90 16.07 -16.23
N ASP A 12 -4.45 17.12 -16.93
CA ASP A 12 -5.34 18.00 -17.69
C ASP A 12 -6.03 17.25 -18.83
N LEU A 13 -5.31 16.36 -19.54
CA LEU A 13 -5.90 15.46 -20.53
C LEU A 13 -7.00 14.58 -19.94
N VAL A 14 -6.81 14.10 -18.71
CA VAL A 14 -7.80 13.31 -17.98
C VAL A 14 -8.96 14.18 -17.53
N LEU A 15 -8.71 15.40 -17.05
CA LEU A 15 -9.72 16.34 -16.56
C LEU A 15 -10.51 16.97 -17.71
N GLU A 16 -9.89 17.33 -18.83
CA GLU A 16 -10.58 17.88 -20.01
C GLU A 16 -11.49 16.87 -20.69
N LYS A 17 -11.15 15.59 -20.62
CA LYS A 17 -12.01 14.50 -21.10
C LYS A 17 -13.07 14.09 -20.09
N ASN A 18 -13.21 14.81 -19.00
CA ASN A 18 -13.98 14.42 -17.83
C ASN A 18 -15.48 14.54 -17.96
N HIS A 19 -16.05 13.57 -18.54
CA HIS A 19 -17.27 13.02 -17.99
C HIS A 19 -16.94 11.58 -17.54
N TRP A 20 -17.38 11.21 -16.35
CA TRP A 20 -17.17 9.96 -15.61
C TRP A 20 -17.47 8.63 -16.35
N SER A 21 -17.69 8.70 -17.68
CA SER A 21 -18.04 7.60 -18.58
C SER A 21 -16.91 7.21 -19.53
N HIS A 22 -15.64 7.49 -19.22
CA HIS A 22 -14.58 7.27 -20.20
C HIS A 22 -14.36 5.81 -20.53
N ALA A 23 -14.46 5.53 -21.82
CA ALA A 23 -13.85 4.34 -22.38
C ALA A 23 -12.32 4.46 -22.29
N LEU A 24 -11.67 3.39 -21.92
CA LEU A 24 -10.22 3.29 -21.91
C LEU A 24 -9.69 3.50 -23.34
N THR A 25 -8.65 4.33 -23.51
CA THR A 25 -8.01 4.55 -24.81
C THR A 25 -7.32 3.28 -25.30
N ASP A 26 -7.06 3.18 -26.60
CA ASP A 26 -6.37 2.02 -27.16
C ASP A 26 -4.93 1.91 -26.67
N GLU A 27 -4.24 3.05 -26.44
CA GLU A 27 -2.95 3.09 -25.77
C GLU A 27 -3.02 2.55 -24.34
N GLY A 28 -4.04 2.94 -23.59
CA GLY A 28 -4.26 2.44 -22.24
C GLY A 28 -4.51 0.93 -22.22
N LYS A 29 -5.32 0.43 -23.15
CA LYS A 29 -5.55 -1.02 -23.33
C LYS A 29 -4.25 -1.76 -23.70
N ALA A 30 -3.44 -1.20 -24.61
CA ALA A 30 -2.17 -1.77 -25.02
C ALA A 30 -1.18 -1.88 -23.85
N LEU A 31 -1.19 -0.94 -22.91
CA LEU A 31 -0.42 -1.01 -21.65
C LEU A 31 -1.01 -2.00 -20.64
N GLY A 32 -2.23 -2.48 -20.89
CA GLY A 32 -2.94 -3.45 -20.06
C GLY A 32 -3.74 -2.87 -18.93
N PHE A 33 -4.13 -1.58 -19.00
CA PHE A 33 -5.11 -0.97 -18.11
C PHE A 33 -6.49 -1.59 -18.34
N LEU A 34 -7.30 -1.63 -17.27
CA LEU A 34 -8.61 -2.29 -17.28
C LEU A 34 -9.79 -1.31 -17.21
N GLY A 35 -9.52 -0.01 -16.99
CA GLY A 35 -10.57 0.96 -16.74
C GLY A 35 -11.32 0.66 -15.44
N TRP A 36 -12.62 0.94 -15.41
CA TRP A 36 -13.47 0.52 -14.31
C TRP A 36 -13.71 -0.99 -14.37
N HIS A 37 -13.31 -1.69 -13.33
CA HIS A 37 -13.48 -3.15 -13.27
C HIS A 37 -13.73 -3.64 -11.84
N LYS A 38 -14.22 -4.88 -11.72
CA LYS A 38 -14.40 -5.58 -10.45
C LYS A 38 -13.47 -6.78 -10.40
N ARG A 39 -12.78 -6.95 -9.27
CA ARG A 39 -11.92 -8.09 -9.01
C ARG A 39 -12.30 -8.77 -7.69
N GLY A 40 -13.49 -9.22 -7.55
CA GLY A 40 -14.05 -9.71 -6.31
C GLY A 40 -15.23 -8.86 -5.90
N TYR A 41 -15.20 -8.29 -4.68
CA TYR A 41 -16.31 -7.50 -4.14
C TYR A 41 -16.10 -5.98 -4.20
N LEU A 42 -14.91 -5.52 -4.58
CA LEU A 42 -14.60 -4.09 -4.68
C LEU A 42 -14.55 -3.63 -6.15
N PRO A 43 -15.08 -2.46 -6.46
CA PRO A 43 -14.80 -1.77 -7.71
C PRO A 43 -13.39 -1.18 -7.69
N HIS A 44 -12.70 -1.24 -8.82
CA HIS A 44 -11.38 -0.66 -9.03
C HIS A 44 -11.39 0.32 -10.18
N CYS A 45 -10.61 1.40 -10.04
CA CYS A 45 -10.37 2.40 -11.08
C CYS A 45 -8.94 2.24 -11.58
N ASP A 46 -8.75 1.88 -12.87
CA ASP A 46 -7.45 1.57 -13.43
C ASP A 46 -7.26 2.28 -14.79
N PHE A 47 -6.89 3.55 -14.73
CA PHE A 47 -6.64 4.41 -15.89
C PHE A 47 -5.25 5.03 -15.83
N PRO A 48 -4.57 5.19 -16.99
CA PRO A 48 -3.31 5.92 -17.04
C PRO A 48 -3.52 7.41 -16.71
N GLY A 49 -2.55 8.02 -16.02
CA GLY A 49 -2.58 9.44 -15.65
C GLY A 49 -3.30 9.74 -14.34
N PHE A 50 -3.93 8.76 -13.69
CA PHE A 50 -4.60 8.97 -12.40
C PHE A 50 -3.62 8.91 -11.23
N VAL A 51 -3.87 9.76 -10.24
CA VAL A 51 -3.30 9.64 -8.91
C VAL A 51 -4.24 8.81 -8.06
N GLN A 52 -3.72 7.73 -7.48
CA GLN A 52 -4.51 6.76 -6.74
C GLN A 52 -3.99 6.57 -5.33
N PHE A 53 -4.88 6.62 -4.36
CA PHE A 53 -4.64 6.22 -3.00
C PHE A 53 -4.97 4.73 -2.85
N VAL A 54 -4.00 3.95 -2.43
CA VAL A 54 -4.10 2.48 -2.35
C VAL A 54 -3.83 2.01 -0.93
N THR A 55 -4.67 1.12 -0.42
CA THR A 55 -4.47 0.42 0.85
C THR A 55 -4.49 -1.08 0.63
N PHE A 56 -3.46 -1.78 1.07
CA PHE A 56 -3.45 -3.25 1.12
C PHE A 56 -2.83 -3.76 2.43
N ARG A 57 -3.30 -4.91 2.89
CA ARG A 57 -3.09 -5.39 4.25
C ARG A 57 -2.67 -6.85 4.32
N LEU A 58 -2.09 -7.24 5.44
CA LEU A 58 -1.77 -8.64 5.73
C LEU A 58 -3.04 -9.51 5.78
N ALA A 59 -2.89 -10.77 5.43
CA ALA A 59 -4.01 -11.72 5.38
C ALA A 59 -4.66 -11.94 6.74
N ASP A 60 -3.87 -11.89 7.81
CA ASP A 60 -4.27 -12.10 9.19
C ASP A 60 -4.68 -10.83 9.95
N SER A 61 -4.62 -9.67 9.29
CA SER A 61 -5.10 -8.40 9.88
C SER A 61 -6.57 -8.42 10.27
N MET A 62 -7.32 -9.41 9.79
CA MET A 62 -8.70 -9.71 10.12
C MET A 62 -8.87 -11.18 10.46
N PRO A 63 -8.57 -11.56 11.70
CA PRO A 63 -8.68 -12.94 12.13
C PRO A 63 -10.14 -13.40 12.18
N ILE A 64 -10.35 -14.71 12.00
CA ILE A 64 -11.68 -15.35 12.01
C ILE A 64 -12.45 -15.02 13.30
N SER A 65 -11.75 -14.88 14.42
CA SER A 65 -12.35 -14.49 15.72
C SER A 65 -13.03 -13.13 15.72
N ARG A 66 -12.73 -12.26 14.74
CA ARG A 66 -13.33 -10.92 14.57
C ARG A 66 -14.18 -10.80 13.31
N ARG A 67 -14.56 -11.92 12.73
CA ARG A 67 -15.33 -11.96 11.48
C ARG A 67 -16.66 -11.19 11.57
N THR A 68 -17.36 -11.32 12.67
CA THR A 68 -18.63 -10.62 12.90
C THR A 68 -18.45 -9.09 12.92
N GLU A 69 -17.40 -8.58 13.58
CA GLU A 69 -17.07 -7.15 13.57
C GLU A 69 -16.82 -6.66 12.13
N TRP A 70 -16.05 -7.43 11.37
CA TRP A 70 -15.77 -7.13 9.97
C TRP A 70 -17.02 -7.14 9.08
N GLU A 71 -17.87 -8.15 9.22
CA GLU A 71 -19.12 -8.25 8.46
C GLU A 71 -20.07 -7.08 8.78
N HIS A 72 -20.03 -6.57 10.03
CA HIS A 72 -20.77 -5.37 10.41
C HIS A 72 -20.22 -4.13 9.70
N LEU A 73 -18.90 -3.95 9.70
CA LEU A 73 -18.25 -2.81 9.02
C LEU A 73 -18.54 -2.81 7.51
N LEU A 74 -18.59 -3.98 6.87
CA LEU A 74 -18.92 -4.08 5.43
C LEU A 74 -20.36 -3.70 5.09
N LYS A 75 -21.28 -3.76 6.06
CA LYS A 75 -22.70 -3.40 5.90
C LYS A 75 -22.97 -1.90 6.02
N ILE A 76 -21.99 -1.10 6.43
CA ILE A 76 -22.13 0.36 6.46
C ILE A 76 -22.39 0.83 5.01
N GLU A 77 -23.48 1.54 4.81
CA GLU A 77 -23.89 1.98 3.46
C GLU A 77 -23.08 3.18 2.98
N ASP A 78 -22.79 4.13 3.86
CA ASP A 78 -21.95 5.28 3.54
C ASP A 78 -20.49 4.85 3.32
N ASP A 79 -20.00 5.04 2.11
CA ASP A 79 -18.67 4.60 1.72
C ASP A 79 -17.55 5.36 2.46
N HIS A 80 -17.78 6.62 2.85
CA HIS A 80 -16.80 7.39 3.61
C HIS A 80 -16.73 6.88 5.05
N GLU A 81 -17.88 6.67 5.72
CA GLU A 81 -17.94 6.12 7.06
C GLU A 81 -17.34 4.71 7.10
N LYS A 82 -17.75 3.86 6.16
CA LYS A 82 -17.22 2.49 6.00
C LYS A 82 -15.69 2.51 5.95
N ARG A 83 -15.13 3.34 5.09
CA ARG A 83 -13.69 3.46 4.92
C ARG A 83 -13.01 3.92 6.21
N THR A 84 -13.54 4.96 6.85
CA THR A 84 -13.01 5.48 8.11
C THR A 84 -12.99 4.39 9.19
N LYS A 85 -14.07 3.63 9.33
CA LYS A 85 -14.17 2.54 10.32
C LYS A 85 -13.23 1.38 10.02
N LEU A 86 -13.04 1.04 8.74
CA LEU A 86 -12.09 0.00 8.32
C LEU A 86 -10.65 0.43 8.60
N GLU A 87 -10.31 1.68 8.37
CA GLU A 87 -8.99 2.24 8.69
C GLU A 87 -8.74 2.26 10.20
N GLU A 88 -9.70 2.73 11.00
CA GLU A 88 -9.63 2.67 12.47
C GLU A 88 -9.42 1.23 12.97
N TYR A 89 -10.06 0.26 12.34
CA TYR A 89 -9.85 -1.15 12.66
C TYR A 89 -8.43 -1.61 12.36
N LEU A 90 -7.87 -1.24 11.21
CA LEU A 90 -6.50 -1.60 10.83
C LEU A 90 -5.46 -0.95 11.75
N ASP A 91 -5.69 0.31 12.14
CA ASP A 91 -4.81 1.08 13.04
C ASP A 91 -4.68 0.43 14.44
N ARG A 92 -5.65 -0.39 14.86
CA ARG A 92 -5.55 -1.20 16.11
C ARG A 92 -4.44 -2.25 16.06
N GLY A 93 -3.84 -2.51 14.91
CA GLY A 93 -2.72 -3.44 14.76
C GLY A 93 -3.11 -4.89 15.04
N VAL A 94 -4.28 -5.33 14.58
CA VAL A 94 -4.74 -6.72 14.73
C VAL A 94 -3.97 -7.66 13.82
N GLY A 95 -3.71 -8.89 14.29
CA GLY A 95 -2.93 -9.92 13.60
C GLY A 95 -1.48 -9.99 14.08
N GLU A 96 -0.66 -10.80 13.40
CA GLU A 96 0.77 -11.01 13.73
C GLU A 96 1.64 -9.77 13.46
N CYS A 97 1.12 -8.79 12.73
CA CYS A 97 1.80 -7.52 12.43
C CYS A 97 3.22 -7.72 11.88
N HIS A 98 3.41 -8.63 10.95
CA HIS A 98 4.72 -8.99 10.38
C HIS A 98 5.51 -7.82 9.80
N LEU A 99 4.83 -6.73 9.37
CA LEU A 99 5.48 -5.51 8.90
C LEU A 99 6.10 -4.67 10.04
N ARG A 100 5.88 -5.02 11.32
CA ARG A 100 6.59 -4.43 12.45
C ARG A 100 8.08 -4.84 12.45
N ASP A 101 8.45 -5.97 11.85
CA ASP A 101 9.84 -6.34 11.65
C ASP A 101 10.48 -5.36 10.63
N PRO A 102 11.49 -4.55 11.04
CA PRO A 102 12.11 -3.57 10.15
C PRO A 102 12.68 -4.18 8.87
N ARG A 103 13.08 -5.45 8.92
CA ARG A 103 13.62 -6.17 7.77
C ARG A 103 12.54 -6.47 6.73
N ILE A 104 11.30 -6.77 7.18
CA ILE A 104 10.15 -7.01 6.30
C ILE A 104 9.59 -5.67 5.80
N ALA A 105 9.49 -4.65 6.68
CA ALA A 105 9.07 -3.31 6.29
C ALA A 105 10.00 -2.71 5.23
N LYS A 106 11.33 -2.90 5.36
CA LYS A 106 12.33 -2.50 4.35
C LYS A 106 12.10 -3.17 2.99
N LEU A 107 11.72 -4.45 2.96
CA LEU A 107 11.36 -5.15 1.73
C LEU A 107 10.11 -4.53 1.08
N ALA A 108 9.11 -4.19 1.89
CA ALA A 108 7.89 -3.55 1.40
C ALA A 108 8.20 -2.18 0.79
N GLU A 109 8.97 -1.35 1.48
CA GLU A 109 9.39 -0.05 0.95
C GLU A 109 10.26 -0.17 -0.31
N ALA A 110 11.22 -1.11 -0.34
CA ALA A 110 12.04 -1.36 -1.52
C ALA A 110 11.19 -1.77 -2.73
N ALA A 111 10.15 -2.59 -2.52
CA ALA A 111 9.21 -2.97 -3.57
C ALA A 111 8.48 -1.76 -4.15
N LEU A 112 8.01 -0.83 -3.30
CA LEU A 112 7.37 0.41 -3.74
C LEU A 112 8.34 1.28 -4.57
N LEU A 113 9.57 1.43 -4.13
CA LEU A 113 10.57 2.30 -4.77
C LEU A 113 11.16 1.74 -6.07
N PHE A 114 11.06 0.45 -6.32
CA PHE A 114 11.77 -0.24 -7.41
C PHE A 114 11.52 0.35 -8.81
N GLN A 115 10.27 0.68 -9.12
CA GLN A 115 9.87 1.26 -10.41
C GLN A 115 9.51 2.76 -10.31
N HIS A 116 9.76 3.38 -9.15
CA HIS A 116 9.54 4.82 -8.97
C HIS A 116 10.29 5.63 -10.03
N ASN A 117 9.60 6.61 -10.64
CA ASN A 117 10.07 7.45 -11.76
C ASN A 117 10.42 6.68 -13.05
N LYS A 118 10.06 5.39 -13.15
CA LYS A 118 10.17 4.62 -14.39
C LYS A 118 8.80 4.28 -14.96
N SER A 119 7.95 3.64 -14.18
CA SER A 119 6.63 3.17 -14.63
C SER A 119 5.48 3.85 -13.88
N TYR A 120 5.76 4.44 -12.73
CA TYR A 120 4.86 5.21 -11.87
C TYR A 120 5.65 6.19 -11.00
N GLU A 121 4.97 7.13 -10.37
CA GLU A 121 5.55 8.03 -9.38
C GLU A 121 4.88 7.84 -8.02
N LEU A 122 5.66 7.56 -7.00
CA LEU A 122 5.19 7.58 -5.63
C LEU A 122 5.11 9.04 -5.15
N LEU A 123 3.99 9.40 -4.57
CA LEU A 123 3.75 10.72 -4.01
C LEU A 123 3.79 10.71 -2.48
N ALA A 124 3.32 9.61 -1.88
CA ALA A 124 3.43 9.33 -0.47
C ALA A 124 3.29 7.83 -0.21
N TRP A 125 3.87 7.34 0.89
CA TRP A 125 3.66 5.99 1.40
C TRP A 125 3.88 5.92 2.90
N CYS A 126 3.29 4.91 3.52
CA CYS A 126 3.54 4.51 4.88
C CYS A 126 3.36 3.00 5.03
N VAL A 127 4.38 2.32 5.56
CA VAL A 127 4.33 0.91 5.93
C VAL A 127 4.00 0.82 7.40
N LEU A 128 2.81 0.35 7.73
CA LEU A 128 2.29 0.17 9.08
C LEU A 128 2.41 -1.30 9.51
N PRO A 129 2.23 -1.64 10.78
CA PRO A 129 2.48 -3.01 11.29
C PRO A 129 1.75 -4.13 10.54
N ASN A 130 0.56 -3.90 10.01
CA ASN A 130 -0.30 -4.91 9.35
C ASN A 130 -0.88 -4.47 8.00
N HIS A 131 -0.60 -3.26 7.53
CA HIS A 131 -1.06 -2.73 6.24
C HIS A 131 -0.13 -1.65 5.70
N LEU A 132 -0.37 -1.23 4.45
CA LEU A 132 0.32 -0.13 3.79
C LEU A 132 -0.68 0.84 3.20
N HIS A 133 -0.32 2.12 3.24
CA HIS A 133 -0.93 3.18 2.45
C HIS A 133 0.05 3.69 1.41
N VAL A 134 -0.41 3.90 0.19
CA VAL A 134 0.40 4.41 -0.92
C VAL A 134 -0.42 5.41 -1.72
N LEU A 135 0.15 6.56 -2.01
CA LEU A 135 -0.36 7.49 -3.02
C LEU A 135 0.57 7.42 -4.23
N VAL A 136 0.04 7.05 -5.38
CA VAL A 136 0.81 6.77 -6.58
C VAL A 136 0.17 7.39 -7.81
N HIS A 137 0.97 8.06 -8.62
CA HIS A 137 0.60 8.50 -9.96
C HIS A 137 0.93 7.41 -10.96
N VAL A 138 -0.07 6.96 -11.70
CA VAL A 138 -0.05 5.77 -12.56
C VAL A 138 0.03 6.22 -14.02
N TRP A 139 1.03 5.78 -14.80
CA TRP A 139 1.08 6.13 -16.23
C TRP A 139 1.49 5.00 -17.19
N GLN A 140 2.52 4.19 -16.89
CA GLN A 140 2.97 3.12 -17.79
C GLN A 140 2.60 1.72 -17.31
N MET A 141 2.38 1.57 -16.02
CA MET A 141 2.05 0.29 -15.42
C MET A 141 0.68 0.37 -14.74
N PRO A 142 -0.28 -0.48 -15.10
CA PRO A 142 -1.57 -0.56 -14.44
C PRO A 142 -1.46 -0.82 -12.95
N LEU A 143 -2.35 -0.22 -12.16
CA LEU A 143 -2.36 -0.34 -10.71
C LEU A 143 -2.40 -1.80 -10.24
N TRP A 144 -3.24 -2.62 -10.88
CA TRP A 144 -3.36 -4.03 -10.52
C TRP A 144 -2.05 -4.81 -10.71
N LYS A 145 -1.27 -4.49 -11.74
CA LYS A 145 0.07 -5.08 -11.98
C LYS A 145 1.05 -4.62 -10.92
N MET A 146 1.05 -3.32 -10.58
CA MET A 146 1.92 -2.77 -9.52
C MET A 146 1.67 -3.46 -8.19
N VAL A 147 0.41 -3.50 -7.74
CA VAL A 147 0.04 -4.11 -6.46
C VAL A 147 0.37 -5.61 -6.45
N ALA A 148 0.13 -6.31 -7.56
CA ALA A 148 0.51 -7.73 -7.69
C ALA A 148 2.03 -7.93 -7.59
N MET A 149 2.82 -7.09 -8.24
CA MET A 149 4.29 -7.11 -8.18
C MET A 149 4.79 -6.85 -6.75
N TRP A 150 4.32 -5.80 -6.08
CA TRP A 150 4.68 -5.48 -4.70
C TRP A 150 4.35 -6.63 -3.76
N LYS A 151 3.11 -7.12 -3.82
CA LYS A 151 2.65 -8.24 -2.99
C LYS A 151 3.47 -9.50 -3.23
N LYS A 152 3.71 -9.88 -4.49
CA LYS A 152 4.48 -11.07 -4.84
C LYS A 152 5.89 -11.04 -4.29
N PHE A 153 6.60 -9.93 -4.53
CA PHE A 153 7.98 -9.77 -4.08
C PHE A 153 8.08 -9.85 -2.54
N VAL A 154 7.29 -9.03 -1.82
CA VAL A 154 7.33 -9.01 -0.36
C VAL A 154 6.93 -10.37 0.23
N SER A 155 5.89 -11.01 -0.31
CA SER A 155 5.46 -12.34 0.16
C SER A 155 6.57 -13.37 0.05
N ALA A 156 7.25 -13.44 -1.10
CA ALA A 156 8.30 -14.42 -1.33
C ALA A 156 9.44 -14.28 -0.32
N LYS A 157 9.95 -13.06 -0.13
CA LYS A 157 11.07 -12.79 0.78
C LYS A 157 10.65 -12.87 2.26
N ALA A 158 9.48 -12.32 2.63
CA ALA A 158 9.00 -12.36 4.01
C ALA A 158 8.68 -13.77 4.47
N LEU A 159 7.99 -14.59 3.65
CA LEU A 159 7.67 -15.96 4.01
C LEU A 159 8.91 -16.85 4.13
N ALA A 160 9.91 -16.66 3.24
CA ALA A 160 11.18 -17.37 3.35
C ALA A 160 11.86 -17.06 4.69
N ARG A 161 11.90 -15.78 5.08
CA ARG A 161 12.45 -15.33 6.34
C ARG A 161 11.71 -15.90 7.55
N LEU A 162 10.39 -15.75 7.59
CA LEU A 162 9.58 -16.27 8.71
C LEU A 162 9.70 -17.79 8.87
N ARG A 163 9.84 -18.52 7.76
CA ARG A 163 10.11 -19.97 7.80
C ARG A 163 11.48 -20.31 8.36
N ALA A 164 12.52 -19.55 7.98
CA ALA A 164 13.85 -19.73 8.50
C ALA A 164 13.92 -19.47 10.02
N GLU A 165 13.28 -18.39 10.49
CA GLU A 165 13.21 -18.06 11.92
C GLU A 165 12.46 -19.13 12.75
N ARG A 166 11.40 -19.74 12.19
CA ARG A 166 10.68 -20.84 12.85
C ARG A 166 11.53 -22.13 12.96
N ARG A 167 12.49 -22.32 12.07
CA ARG A 167 13.38 -23.48 12.06
C ARG A 167 14.64 -23.30 12.92
N SER A 168 14.93 -22.08 13.39
CA SER A 168 16.10 -21.79 14.18
C SER A 168 16.05 -22.53 15.52
N PRO A 169 17.17 -23.24 15.93
CA PRO A 169 17.24 -24.01 17.19
C PRO A 169 16.98 -23.17 18.43
N ASP A 170 17.44 -21.91 18.44
CA ASP A 170 17.31 -20.99 19.58
C ASP A 170 15.86 -20.70 19.99
N ARG A 171 14.90 -20.92 19.10
CA ARG A 171 13.47 -20.74 19.40
C ARG A 171 12.84 -22.01 19.97
N GLN A 172 13.40 -23.19 19.67
CA GLN A 172 12.90 -24.46 20.21
C GLN A 172 13.17 -24.60 21.70
N VAL A 173 14.21 -23.95 22.23
CA VAL A 173 14.58 -23.98 23.65
C VAL A 173 13.67 -23.08 24.52
N ARG A 174 13.00 -22.07 23.94
CA ARG A 174 12.11 -21.14 24.69
C ARG A 174 10.65 -21.58 24.79
N VAL A 175 10.25 -22.63 24.09
CA VAL A 175 8.88 -23.15 24.09
C VAL A 175 8.83 -24.42 24.94
N GLY A 176 9.12 -24.27 26.23
CA GLY A 176 8.82 -25.27 27.26
C GLY A 176 7.37 -25.20 27.77
N ASP A 177 6.48 -24.48 27.07
CA ASP A 177 5.07 -24.39 27.42
C ASP A 177 4.23 -25.21 26.45
N ASN A 178 3.44 -26.11 27.03
CA ASN A 178 2.68 -27.21 26.40
C ASN A 178 1.47 -26.76 25.55
N THR A 179 1.46 -25.54 25.04
CA THR A 179 0.48 -25.08 24.08
C THR A 179 0.95 -25.42 22.66
N LYS A 180 0.46 -26.55 22.15
CA LYS A 180 0.66 -26.92 20.74
C LYS A 180 0.26 -25.73 19.89
N PRO A 181 1.17 -25.12 19.08
CA PRO A 181 0.76 -24.07 18.16
C PRO A 181 -0.29 -24.68 17.22
N ASN A 182 -1.43 -24.02 17.13
CA ASN A 182 -2.50 -24.41 16.24
C ASN A 182 -1.93 -24.59 14.82
N ARG A 183 -1.77 -25.84 14.37
CA ARG A 183 -1.18 -26.22 13.08
C ARG A 183 -1.97 -25.70 11.87
N SER A 184 -3.11 -25.08 12.09
CA SER A 184 -4.02 -24.63 11.04
C SER A 184 -3.68 -23.25 10.45
N SER A 185 -2.73 -22.49 11.00
CA SER A 185 -2.23 -21.27 10.40
C SER A 185 -0.92 -21.50 9.62
N ALA A 186 -0.91 -22.47 8.71
CA ALA A 186 0.04 -22.40 7.61
C ALA A 186 -0.24 -21.07 6.90
N LEU A 187 0.73 -20.15 6.86
CA LEU A 187 0.66 -18.90 6.13
C LEU A 187 0.40 -19.21 4.64
N GLN A 188 -0.87 -19.44 4.28
CA GLN A 188 -1.29 -19.74 2.92
C GLN A 188 -1.18 -18.50 2.04
N SER A 189 -1.31 -17.32 2.63
CA SER A 189 -1.14 -16.04 1.96
C SER A 189 -0.56 -15.02 2.94
N PHE A 190 0.44 -14.25 2.49
CA PHE A 190 1.01 -13.16 3.29
C PHE A 190 0.10 -11.93 3.27
N TRP A 191 -0.51 -11.64 2.12
CA TRP A 191 -1.40 -10.51 1.90
C TRP A 191 -2.84 -10.96 1.72
N GLN A 192 -3.76 -10.10 2.14
CA GLN A 192 -5.15 -10.20 1.71
C GLN A 192 -5.23 -10.08 0.19
N ARG A 193 -6.15 -10.83 -0.44
CA ARG A 193 -6.30 -10.86 -1.90
C ARG A 193 -6.60 -9.48 -2.46
N GLU A 194 -7.64 -8.85 -1.94
CA GLU A 194 -8.10 -7.54 -2.37
C GLU A 194 -7.23 -6.40 -1.81
N TYR A 195 -7.31 -5.25 -2.46
CA TYR A 195 -6.81 -3.96 -2.00
C TYR A 195 -7.92 -2.94 -2.20
N TRP A 196 -7.82 -1.80 -1.53
CA TRP A 196 -8.70 -0.66 -1.76
C TRP A 196 -7.95 0.39 -2.53
N ASP A 197 -8.63 1.00 -3.51
CA ASP A 197 -8.12 2.12 -4.25
C ASP A 197 -9.19 3.22 -4.36
N THR A 198 -8.71 4.44 -4.41
CA THR A 198 -9.53 5.63 -4.65
C THR A 198 -8.69 6.59 -5.46
N PHE A 199 -9.20 7.04 -6.60
CA PHE A 199 -8.50 8.05 -7.39
C PHE A 199 -8.71 9.45 -6.83
N MET A 200 -7.70 10.30 -6.99
CA MET A 200 -7.74 11.70 -6.57
C MET A 200 -8.31 12.55 -7.70
N ARG A 201 -9.29 13.37 -7.35
CA ARG A 201 -10.00 14.23 -8.31
C ARG A 201 -9.23 15.52 -8.57
N ASP A 202 -8.53 16.02 -7.55
CA ASP A 202 -7.85 17.31 -7.58
C ASP A 202 -6.64 17.32 -6.64
N GLU A 203 -5.87 18.39 -6.74
CA GLU A 203 -4.67 18.61 -5.92
C GLU A 203 -4.97 18.74 -4.41
N ALA A 204 -6.14 19.27 -4.05
CA ALA A 204 -6.53 19.39 -2.64
C ALA A 204 -6.74 18.02 -1.99
N GLN A 205 -7.38 17.09 -2.72
CA GLN A 205 -7.50 15.71 -2.28
C GLN A 205 -6.14 15.01 -2.22
N GLU A 206 -5.25 15.23 -3.20
CA GLU A 206 -3.88 14.69 -3.16
C GLU A 206 -3.13 15.15 -1.91
N LYS A 207 -3.14 16.46 -1.62
CA LYS A 207 -2.51 17.02 -0.41
C LYS A 207 -3.10 16.44 0.87
N THR A 208 -4.41 16.26 0.90
CA THR A 208 -5.10 15.62 2.04
C THR A 208 -4.68 14.17 2.20
N ALA A 209 -4.59 13.41 1.09
CA ALA A 209 -4.12 12.03 1.10
C ALA A 209 -2.66 11.92 1.56
N VAL A 210 -1.76 12.80 1.10
CA VAL A 210 -0.37 12.87 1.57
C VAL A 210 -0.31 13.04 3.08
N ARG A 211 -1.02 14.06 3.60
CA ARG A 211 -1.05 14.33 5.05
C ARG A 211 -1.60 13.15 5.83
N TYR A 212 -2.67 12.54 5.34
CA TYR A 212 -3.28 11.38 5.97
C TYR A 212 -2.28 10.21 6.04
N ILE A 213 -1.66 9.83 4.91
CA ILE A 213 -0.71 8.73 4.82
C ILE A 213 0.47 8.95 5.78
N GLU A 214 1.06 10.14 5.74
CA GLU A 214 2.27 10.44 6.50
C GLU A 214 2.02 10.62 7.99
N ASN A 215 0.83 11.10 8.41
CA ASN A 215 0.47 11.22 9.82
C ASN A 215 -0.16 9.93 10.41
N ASN A 216 -0.41 8.90 9.60
CA ASN A 216 -1.05 7.68 10.09
C ASN A 216 -0.28 7.02 11.26
N PRO A 217 1.06 6.92 11.28
CA PRO A 217 1.78 6.35 12.42
C PRO A 217 1.61 7.16 13.72
N VAL A 218 1.45 8.48 13.62
CA VAL A 218 1.18 9.35 14.78
C VAL A 218 -0.26 9.11 15.27
N LYS A 219 -1.23 9.09 14.36
CA LYS A 219 -2.63 8.77 14.67
C LYS A 219 -2.77 7.40 15.34
N ALA A 220 -2.02 6.40 14.86
CA ALA A 220 -1.97 5.06 15.44
C ALA A 220 -1.08 4.96 16.70
N THR A 221 -0.60 6.08 17.26
CA THR A 221 0.24 6.16 18.46
C THR A 221 1.54 5.33 18.39
N LEU A 222 2.08 5.15 17.18
CA LEU A 222 3.29 4.38 16.94
C LEU A 222 4.57 5.23 17.05
N CYS A 223 4.46 6.55 16.92
CA CYS A 223 5.55 7.53 17.05
C CYS A 223 5.01 8.90 17.44
N GLY A 224 5.91 9.79 17.89
CA GLY A 224 5.55 11.14 18.33
C GLY A 224 5.43 12.16 17.17
N SER A 225 6.15 11.94 16.06
CA SER A 225 6.04 12.76 14.84
C SER A 225 6.17 11.90 13.58
N LYS A 226 5.62 12.39 12.46
CA LYS A 226 5.60 11.65 11.19
C LYS A 226 7.00 11.36 10.64
N GLU A 227 7.96 12.22 10.91
CA GLU A 227 9.35 12.09 10.47
C GLU A 227 10.10 10.98 11.20
N GLN A 228 9.68 10.63 12.41
CA GLN A 228 10.27 9.56 13.21
C GLN A 228 9.91 8.16 12.70
N TRP A 229 8.87 8.05 11.85
CA TRP A 229 8.48 6.74 11.31
C TRP A 229 9.40 6.30 10.18
N ALA A 230 10.22 5.27 10.43
CA ALA A 230 11.31 4.86 9.55
C ALA A 230 10.89 4.41 8.14
N PHE A 231 9.63 3.97 7.94
CA PHE A 231 9.13 3.41 6.67
C PHE A 231 7.97 4.24 6.10
N SER A 232 8.15 5.56 6.09
CA SER A 232 7.21 6.53 5.54
C SER A 232 7.93 7.52 4.63
N SER A 233 7.23 8.06 3.64
CA SER A 233 7.69 9.14 2.79
C SER A 233 7.96 10.44 3.56
N ALA A 234 7.34 10.62 4.73
CA ALA A 234 7.48 11.82 5.56
C ALA A 234 8.95 12.18 5.85
N ARG A 235 9.81 11.19 6.08
CA ARG A 235 11.25 11.41 6.36
C ARG A 235 12.05 11.97 5.19
N PHE A 236 11.47 11.96 3.99
CA PHE A 236 12.08 12.47 2.76
C PHE A 236 11.47 13.82 2.31
N ARG A 237 10.60 14.44 3.13
CA ARG A 237 10.06 15.76 2.84
C ARG A 237 11.05 16.86 3.24
N ASP A 238 11.20 17.84 2.36
CA ASP A 238 11.90 19.06 2.71
C ASP A 238 10.96 20.08 3.40
N LYS A 239 11.50 21.22 3.79
CA LYS A 239 10.73 22.31 4.43
C LYS A 239 9.60 22.89 3.55
N PHE A 240 9.57 22.57 2.27
CA PHE A 240 8.53 22.96 1.31
C PHE A 240 7.57 21.80 0.98
N GLU A 241 7.58 20.75 1.78
CA GLU A 241 6.78 19.51 1.60
C GLU A 241 7.08 18.75 0.27
N ARG A 242 8.23 19.04 -0.39
CA ARG A 242 8.64 18.31 -1.58
C ARG A 242 9.27 16.99 -1.20
N LEU A 243 8.89 15.93 -1.90
CA LEU A 243 9.43 14.59 -1.69
C LEU A 243 10.80 14.48 -2.38
N LEU A 244 11.86 14.33 -1.61
CA LEU A 244 13.25 14.24 -2.06
C LEU A 244 13.86 12.90 -1.63
N ILE A 245 13.61 11.85 -2.41
CA ILE A 245 14.14 10.51 -2.11
C ILE A 245 15.63 10.49 -2.48
N PRO A 246 16.55 10.23 -1.52
CA PRO A 246 17.98 10.17 -1.81
C PRO A 246 18.29 9.10 -2.87
N TYR A 247 19.22 9.41 -3.79
CA TYR A 247 19.61 8.48 -4.86
C TYR A 247 20.09 7.13 -4.31
N GLY A 248 20.83 7.13 -3.21
CA GLY A 248 21.29 5.90 -2.55
C GLY A 248 20.13 5.00 -2.08
N THR A 249 19.01 5.56 -1.65
CA THR A 249 17.80 4.80 -1.30
C THR A 249 17.19 4.15 -2.52
N LEU A 250 17.11 4.84 -3.67
CA LEU A 250 16.62 4.31 -4.93
C LEU A 250 17.52 3.21 -5.48
N VAL A 251 18.85 3.37 -5.40
CA VAL A 251 19.83 2.34 -5.82
C VAL A 251 19.70 1.11 -4.92
N SER A 252 19.67 1.30 -3.61
CA SER A 252 19.54 0.19 -2.65
C SER A 252 18.25 -0.61 -2.86
N SER A 253 17.14 0.05 -3.20
CA SER A 253 15.87 -0.64 -3.50
C SER A 253 15.95 -1.46 -4.81
N ARG A 254 16.76 -1.03 -5.78
CA ARG A 254 16.96 -1.75 -7.05
C ARG A 254 17.91 -2.94 -6.94
N LEU A 255 18.80 -2.94 -5.95
CA LEU A 255 19.72 -4.06 -5.66
C LEU A 255 19.03 -5.22 -4.92
N VAL A 256 17.82 -5.00 -4.45
CA VAL A 256 17.00 -6.11 -3.91
C VAL A 256 16.53 -6.92 -5.12
N GLU A 257 17.07 -8.12 -5.31
CA GLU A 257 16.73 -9.03 -6.40
C GLU A 257 15.24 -9.37 -6.38
N PHE A 258 14.58 -9.04 -7.50
CA PHE A 258 13.16 -9.30 -7.73
C PHE A 258 12.91 -10.69 -8.33
#